data_84ed1b0564b656c5f0c32ffccb0eee93
#
_entry.id   84ed1b0564b656c5f0c32ffccb0eee93
#
_cell.length_a   1.000
_cell.length_b   1.000
_cell.length_c   1.000
_cell.angle_alpha   90.00
_cell.angle_beta   90.00
_cell.angle_gamma   90.00
#
_symmetry.space_group_name_H-M   'P 1'
#
loop_
_entity.id
_entity.type
_entity.pdbx_description
1 polymer ?
#
loop_
_entity_poly.entity_id
_entity_poly.type
_entity_poly.pdbx_seq_one_letter_code
_entity_poly.pdbx_strand_id
1 'polypeptide(L)'
;MKLIIPLLMALSFFIKPLHAVELPDFSILAEEQGNKVVNISSIVERRVNQGNVPFQDERMQEFFKRFGIPNFPGIPPQGGDQSPQESVNGTGSGFIIESNGYIITNAHVVAQADTVVVKLADKREFKAEILGMDRRTDVALLKIKAKNLPKVELGNPEKIKVGQWVAAIGSPFGLENTMTVGVVLSLIHI
;
A
#
# COMPACT_ATOMS: atom_id res chain seq x y z
N MET A 1 41.01 -49.08 32.27
CA MET A 1 39.73 -48.39 32.45
C MET A 1 39.84 -47.02 33.16
N LYS A 2 40.96 -46.66 33.77
CA LYS A 2 41.13 -45.38 34.52
C LYS A 2 41.58 -44.16 33.69
N LEU A 3 41.94 -44.34 32.43
CA LEU A 3 42.44 -43.22 31.55
C LEU A 3 41.41 -42.66 30.59
N ILE A 4 40.25 -43.33 30.40
CA ILE A 4 39.23 -42.95 29.45
C ILE A 4 38.35 -41.82 29.98
N ILE A 5 38.12 -41.76 31.29
CA ILE A 5 37.29 -40.75 31.94
C ILE A 5 37.87 -39.34 31.81
N PRO A 6 39.16 -39.08 32.08
CA PRO A 6 39.74 -37.73 31.90
C PRO A 6 39.80 -37.28 30.43
N LEU A 7 39.94 -38.20 29.48
CA LEU A 7 39.96 -37.91 28.05
C LEU A 7 38.57 -37.48 27.58
N LEU A 8 37.49 -38.12 28.05
CA LEU A 8 36.11 -37.71 27.74
C LEU A 8 35.77 -36.34 28.36
N MET A 9 36.29 -36.04 29.54
CA MET A 9 36.04 -34.77 30.24
C MET A 9 36.83 -33.62 29.60
N ALA A 10 37.98 -33.87 28.99
CA ALA A 10 38.75 -32.89 28.24
C ALA A 10 38.12 -32.55 26.86
N LEU A 11 37.42 -33.51 26.23
CA LEU A 11 36.75 -33.33 24.96
C LEU A 11 35.48 -32.45 25.08
N SER A 12 34.81 -32.45 26.23
CA SER A 12 33.63 -31.61 26.47
C SER A 12 33.95 -30.11 26.57
N PHE A 13 35.19 -29.73 26.85
CA PHE A 13 35.62 -28.34 26.94
C PHE A 13 35.81 -27.66 25.58
N PHE A 14 35.82 -28.42 24.47
CA PHE A 14 36.00 -27.88 23.11
C PHE A 14 34.70 -27.64 22.32
N ILE A 15 33.53 -27.96 22.92
CA ILE A 15 32.22 -27.69 22.32
C ILE A 15 31.96 -26.19 22.49
N LYS A 16 32.36 -25.40 21.48
CA LYS A 16 31.94 -24.00 21.38
C LYS A 16 30.41 -23.98 21.29
N PRO A 17 29.71 -23.19 22.13
CA PRO A 17 28.26 -23.07 21.99
C PRO A 17 27.98 -22.56 20.58
N LEU A 18 27.20 -23.32 19.81
CA LEU A 18 26.68 -22.90 18.54
C LEU A 18 25.67 -21.79 18.81
N HIS A 19 26.09 -20.54 18.68
CA HIS A 19 25.16 -19.43 18.77
C HIS A 19 24.27 -19.50 17.53
N ALA A 20 23.01 -19.84 17.72
CA ALA A 20 22.01 -19.65 16.67
C ALA A 20 21.98 -18.15 16.35
N VAL A 21 22.14 -17.82 15.07
CA VAL A 21 21.93 -16.45 14.64
C VAL A 21 20.46 -16.14 14.84
N GLU A 22 20.16 -15.23 15.75
CA GLU A 22 18.81 -14.77 16.01
C GLU A 22 18.31 -14.04 14.77
N LEU A 23 17.17 -14.47 14.24
CA LEU A 23 16.52 -13.80 13.10
C LEU A 23 16.03 -12.42 13.55
N PRO A 24 16.10 -11.40 12.70
CA PRO A 24 15.57 -10.08 13.03
C PRO A 24 14.09 -10.15 13.41
N ASP A 25 13.71 -9.48 14.50
CA ASP A 25 12.32 -9.30 14.86
C ASP A 25 11.70 -8.17 14.02
N PHE A 26 10.93 -8.55 13.00
CA PHE A 26 10.29 -7.60 12.10
C PHE A 26 9.01 -6.99 12.67
N SER A 27 8.48 -7.47 13.80
CA SER A 27 7.29 -6.89 14.43
C SER A 27 7.57 -5.47 14.93
N ILE A 28 8.73 -5.25 15.54
CA ILE A 28 9.19 -3.93 15.99
C ILE A 28 9.30 -2.98 14.80
N LEU A 29 9.88 -3.45 13.68
CA LEU A 29 10.01 -2.65 12.48
C LEU A 29 8.63 -2.26 11.90
N ALA A 30 7.66 -3.19 11.92
CA ALA A 30 6.31 -2.94 11.45
C ALA A 30 5.60 -1.87 12.30
N GLU A 31 5.74 -1.93 13.62
CA GLU A 31 5.18 -0.93 14.56
C GLU A 31 5.81 0.45 14.37
N GLU A 32 7.12 0.54 14.30
CA GLU A 32 7.86 1.81 14.19
C GLU A 32 7.70 2.49 12.82
N GLN A 33 7.59 1.72 11.74
CA GLN A 33 7.55 2.27 10.40
C GLN A 33 6.15 2.32 9.79
N GLY A 34 5.22 1.48 10.27
CA GLY A 34 3.87 1.39 9.73
C GLY A 34 3.08 2.69 9.79
N ASN A 35 3.27 3.51 10.83
CA ASN A 35 2.60 4.81 10.97
C ASN A 35 3.07 5.88 9.97
N LYS A 36 4.17 5.63 9.25
CA LYS A 36 4.73 6.51 8.20
C LYS A 36 4.21 6.16 6.81
N VAL A 37 3.52 5.01 6.69
CA VAL A 37 2.90 4.53 5.46
C VAL A 37 1.43 4.91 5.45
N VAL A 38 0.93 5.30 4.28
CA VAL A 38 -0.43 5.77 4.08
C VAL A 38 -1.11 5.00 2.98
N ASN A 39 -2.44 4.89 3.06
CA ASN A 39 -3.25 4.43 1.95
C ASN A 39 -3.63 5.62 1.07
N ILE A 40 -3.66 5.39 -0.24
CA ILE A 40 -4.03 6.40 -1.24
C ILE A 40 -5.17 5.84 -2.07
N SER A 41 -6.26 6.57 -2.13
CA SER A 41 -7.42 6.26 -2.97
C SER A 41 -7.58 7.33 -4.04
N SER A 42 -7.63 6.91 -5.29
CA SER A 42 -7.96 7.77 -6.43
C SER A 42 -9.44 7.65 -6.76
N ILE A 43 -10.13 8.78 -6.81
CA ILE A 43 -11.56 8.88 -7.08
C ILE A 43 -11.72 9.52 -8.45
N VAL A 44 -12.56 8.91 -9.30
CA VAL A 44 -12.96 9.45 -10.59
C VAL A 44 -14.45 9.76 -10.54
N GLU A 45 -14.81 10.99 -10.86
CA GLU A 45 -16.19 11.42 -11.02
C GLU A 45 -16.71 10.96 -12.39
N ARG A 46 -17.45 9.87 -12.42
CA ARG A 46 -18.15 9.48 -13.64
C ARG A 46 -19.43 10.32 -13.78
N ARG A 47 -19.38 11.30 -14.67
CA ARG A 47 -20.63 11.87 -15.20
C ARG A 47 -21.29 10.81 -16.07
N VAL A 48 -22.37 10.23 -15.61
CA VAL A 48 -23.19 9.35 -16.44
C VAL A 48 -23.83 10.24 -17.52
N ASN A 49 -23.15 10.36 -18.68
CA ASN A 49 -23.76 10.95 -19.86
C ASN A 49 -24.91 10.02 -20.29
N GLN A 50 -26.15 10.45 -20.10
CA GLN A 50 -27.38 9.77 -20.48
C GLN A 50 -27.53 9.58 -22.02
N GLY A 51 -26.44 9.68 -22.79
CA GLY A 51 -26.47 9.72 -24.25
C GLY A 51 -26.37 8.40 -25.00
N ASN A 52 -26.03 7.28 -24.39
CA ASN A 52 -25.97 6.01 -25.12
C ASN A 52 -25.90 4.81 -24.16
N VAL A 53 -27.01 4.50 -23.50
CA VAL A 53 -27.20 3.17 -22.88
C VAL A 53 -27.74 2.25 -23.98
N PRO A 54 -27.01 1.21 -24.41
CA PRO A 54 -27.47 0.31 -25.48
C PRO A 54 -28.74 -0.50 -25.13
N PHE A 55 -29.32 -0.29 -23.97
CA PHE A 55 -30.45 -1.05 -23.42
C PHE A 55 -31.68 -0.20 -23.15
N GLN A 56 -32.05 0.72 -24.06
CA GLN A 56 -33.37 1.40 -24.03
C GLN A 56 -34.50 0.57 -24.66
N ASP A 57 -34.33 -0.76 -24.73
CA ASP A 57 -35.39 -1.62 -25.19
C ASP A 57 -36.42 -1.82 -24.05
N GLU A 58 -37.61 -1.22 -24.19
CA GLU A 58 -38.74 -1.31 -23.22
C GLU A 58 -39.02 -2.76 -22.85
N ARG A 59 -38.83 -3.70 -23.76
CA ARG A 59 -39.03 -5.13 -23.53
C ARG A 59 -38.04 -5.72 -22.54
N MET A 60 -36.80 -5.22 -22.51
CA MET A 60 -35.79 -5.66 -21.57
C MET A 60 -36.06 -5.15 -20.16
N GLN A 61 -36.56 -3.91 -20.04
CA GLN A 61 -36.96 -3.34 -18.75
C GLN A 61 -38.18 -4.07 -18.16
N GLU A 62 -39.16 -4.45 -18.99
CA GLU A 62 -40.27 -5.28 -18.54
C GLU A 62 -39.86 -6.68 -18.11
N PHE A 63 -38.88 -7.26 -18.80
CA PHE A 63 -38.34 -8.57 -18.45
C PHE A 63 -37.68 -8.53 -17.04
N PHE A 64 -36.87 -7.55 -16.75
CA PHE A 64 -36.21 -7.44 -15.43
C PHE A 64 -37.20 -7.10 -14.30
N LYS A 65 -38.20 -6.27 -14.56
CA LYS A 65 -39.31 -6.02 -13.62
C LYS A 65 -40.09 -7.31 -13.28
N ARG A 66 -40.30 -8.16 -14.27
CA ARG A 66 -41.08 -9.39 -14.10
C ARG A 66 -40.33 -10.49 -13.34
N PHE A 67 -38.97 -10.48 -13.41
CA PHE A 67 -38.12 -11.44 -12.70
C PHE A 67 -37.64 -10.97 -11.34
N GLY A 68 -38.06 -9.80 -10.86
CA GLY A 68 -37.74 -9.32 -9.52
C GLY A 68 -36.27 -9.06 -9.26
N ILE A 69 -35.53 -8.66 -10.30
CA ILE A 69 -34.08 -8.31 -10.18
C ILE A 69 -33.98 -6.77 -10.12
N PRO A 70 -34.10 -6.15 -8.94
CA PRO A 70 -34.20 -4.70 -8.81
C PRO A 70 -32.89 -3.94 -9.02
N ASN A 71 -31.75 -4.65 -9.02
CA ASN A 71 -30.42 -4.03 -9.13
C ASN A 71 -29.54 -4.79 -10.11
N PHE A 72 -29.82 -4.71 -11.40
CA PHE A 72 -28.88 -5.19 -12.40
C PHE A 72 -27.79 -4.12 -12.64
N PRO A 73 -26.48 -4.47 -12.62
CA PRO A 73 -25.41 -3.53 -12.92
C PRO A 73 -25.59 -2.97 -14.35
N GLY A 74 -26.03 -1.71 -14.46
CA GLY A 74 -26.28 -1.05 -15.75
C GLY A 74 -27.67 -0.41 -15.89
N ILE A 75 -28.61 -0.60 -14.96
CA ILE A 75 -29.87 0.14 -14.93
C ILE A 75 -29.78 1.18 -13.80
N PRO A 76 -29.82 2.48 -14.11
CA PRO A 76 -29.89 3.51 -13.06
C PRO A 76 -31.20 3.35 -12.27
N PRO A 77 -31.19 3.49 -10.93
CA PRO A 77 -32.39 3.46 -10.12
C PRO A 77 -33.32 4.58 -10.56
N GLN A 78 -34.56 4.23 -10.90
CA GLN A 78 -35.62 5.18 -11.27
C GLN A 78 -36.00 6.00 -10.02
N GLY A 79 -35.55 7.25 -9.96
CA GLY A 79 -35.96 8.21 -8.92
C GLY A 79 -34.89 8.44 -7.84
N GLY A 80 -33.74 8.96 -8.22
CA GLY A 80 -32.72 9.44 -7.29
C GLY A 80 -31.93 10.57 -7.91
N ASP A 81 -31.62 11.57 -7.13
CA ASP A 81 -30.86 12.75 -7.43
C ASP A 81 -29.65 12.47 -8.37
N GLN A 82 -29.49 13.33 -9.36
CA GLN A 82 -28.38 13.33 -10.32
C GLN A 82 -27.08 13.77 -9.65
N SER A 83 -26.70 13.10 -8.58
CA SER A 83 -25.40 13.32 -7.97
C SER A 83 -24.33 12.57 -8.79
N PRO A 84 -23.20 13.20 -9.10
CA PRO A 84 -22.08 12.50 -9.71
C PRO A 84 -21.71 11.27 -8.86
N GLN A 85 -21.72 10.09 -9.46
CA GLN A 85 -21.33 8.88 -8.75
C GLN A 85 -19.80 8.87 -8.63
N GLU A 86 -19.31 9.16 -7.45
CA GLU A 86 -17.91 8.98 -7.11
C GLU A 86 -17.57 7.48 -7.11
N SER A 87 -16.67 7.05 -7.95
CA SER A 87 -16.15 5.68 -7.93
C SER A 87 -14.66 5.68 -7.61
N VAL A 88 -14.27 4.86 -6.64
CA VAL A 88 -12.85 4.60 -6.37
C VAL A 88 -12.29 3.84 -7.58
N ASN A 89 -11.36 4.48 -8.31
CA ASN A 89 -10.76 3.93 -9.52
C ASN A 89 -9.46 3.18 -9.25
N GLY A 90 -8.77 3.50 -8.18
CA GLY A 90 -7.51 2.87 -7.80
C GLY A 90 -7.19 3.07 -6.33
N THR A 91 -6.45 2.11 -5.79
CA THR A 91 -5.93 2.16 -4.42
C THR A 91 -4.44 1.84 -4.46
N GLY A 92 -3.66 2.52 -3.65
CA GLY A 92 -2.24 2.28 -3.53
C GLY A 92 -1.71 2.66 -2.17
N SER A 93 -0.40 2.55 -2.02
CA SER A 93 0.31 2.96 -0.81
C SER A 93 1.23 4.13 -1.12
N GLY A 94 1.53 4.91 -0.11
CA GLY A 94 2.53 5.97 -0.14
C GLY A 94 3.24 6.07 1.20
N PHE A 95 4.23 6.92 1.28
CA PHE A 95 4.95 7.17 2.52
C PHE A 95 5.23 8.66 2.72
N ILE A 96 5.19 9.07 3.98
CA ILE A 96 5.36 10.47 4.40
C ILE A 96 6.85 10.78 4.43
N ILE A 97 7.29 11.78 3.65
CA ILE A 97 8.70 12.20 3.58
C ILE A 97 9.00 13.43 4.43
N GLU A 98 7.96 14.22 4.75
CA GLU A 98 8.09 15.38 5.62
C GLU A 98 6.90 15.51 6.58
N SER A 99 7.18 15.97 7.80
CA SER A 99 6.18 16.08 8.87
C SER A 99 5.06 17.09 8.60
N ASN A 100 5.23 17.96 7.62
CA ASN A 100 4.23 18.93 7.17
C ASN A 100 3.29 18.39 6.08
N GLY A 101 3.39 17.08 5.71
CA GLY A 101 2.42 16.41 4.85
C GLY A 101 2.84 16.22 3.40
N TYR A 102 4.14 16.17 3.09
CA TYR A 102 4.60 15.69 1.79
C TYR A 102 4.66 14.17 1.78
N ILE A 103 4.14 13.57 0.72
CA ILE A 103 3.98 12.12 0.56
C ILE A 103 4.45 11.72 -0.83
N ILE A 104 5.19 10.62 -0.91
CA ILE A 104 5.55 9.98 -2.18
C ILE A 104 4.69 8.75 -2.39
N THR A 105 4.25 8.57 -3.63
CA THR A 105 3.53 7.39 -4.14
C THR A 105 3.90 7.11 -5.59
N ASN A 106 3.33 6.06 -6.16
CA ASN A 106 3.48 5.78 -7.58
C ASN A 106 2.60 6.67 -8.45
N ALA A 107 3.13 7.11 -9.60
CA ALA A 107 2.40 7.98 -10.51
C ALA A 107 1.14 7.32 -11.07
N HIS A 108 1.18 6.01 -11.38
CA HIS A 108 0.02 5.30 -11.91
C HIS A 108 -1.16 5.24 -10.93
N VAL A 109 -0.92 5.33 -9.61
CA VAL A 109 -1.99 5.34 -8.58
C VAL A 109 -2.87 6.59 -8.70
N VAL A 110 -2.28 7.73 -9.09
CA VAL A 110 -2.96 9.04 -9.07
C VAL A 110 -3.18 9.64 -10.46
N ALA A 111 -2.66 9.01 -11.52
CA ALA A 111 -2.59 9.58 -12.87
C ALA A 111 -3.94 9.90 -13.51
N GLN A 112 -5.01 9.25 -13.08
CA GLN A 112 -6.36 9.42 -13.65
C GLN A 112 -7.38 9.89 -12.60
N ALA A 113 -6.91 10.36 -11.45
CA ALA A 113 -7.77 10.77 -10.36
C ALA A 113 -8.27 12.21 -10.54
N ASP A 114 -9.56 12.43 -10.41
CA ASP A 114 -10.14 13.77 -10.24
C ASP A 114 -9.92 14.26 -8.80
N THR A 115 -9.95 13.34 -7.85
CA THR A 115 -9.68 13.59 -6.44
C THR A 115 -8.79 12.47 -5.87
N VAL A 116 -7.78 12.86 -5.10
CA VAL A 116 -6.91 11.92 -4.36
C VAL A 116 -7.19 12.08 -2.87
N VAL A 117 -7.47 10.97 -2.21
CA VAL A 117 -7.67 10.91 -0.75
C VAL A 117 -6.55 10.09 -0.14
N VAL A 118 -5.90 10.64 0.87
CA VAL A 118 -4.87 10.00 1.67
C VAL A 118 -5.44 9.65 3.03
N LYS A 119 -5.38 8.38 3.39
CA LYS A 119 -5.77 7.88 4.71
C LYS A 119 -4.52 7.48 5.50
N LEU A 120 -4.36 8.10 6.66
CA LEU A 120 -3.25 7.84 7.58
C LEU A 120 -3.50 6.57 8.40
N ALA A 121 -2.45 6.06 9.05
CA ALA A 121 -2.52 4.91 9.96
C ALA A 121 -3.49 5.14 11.14
N ASP A 122 -3.65 6.38 11.61
CA ASP A 122 -4.61 6.76 12.65
C ASP A 122 -6.05 6.95 12.13
N LYS A 123 -6.32 6.53 10.89
CA LYS A 123 -7.62 6.58 10.18
C LYS A 123 -8.10 7.98 9.78
N ARG A 124 -7.34 9.04 10.02
CA ARG A 124 -7.65 10.37 9.47
C ARG A 124 -7.50 10.37 7.96
N GLU A 125 -8.43 11.03 7.28
CA GLU A 125 -8.45 11.15 5.83
C GLU A 125 -8.26 12.62 5.42
N PHE A 126 -7.48 12.82 4.35
CA PHE A 126 -7.17 14.13 3.82
C PHE A 126 -7.27 14.12 2.31
N LYS A 127 -7.89 15.15 1.74
CA LYS A 127 -7.78 15.43 0.31
C LYS A 127 -6.34 15.88 0.02
N ALA A 128 -5.70 15.22 -0.94
CA ALA A 128 -4.34 15.52 -1.34
C ALA A 128 -4.31 16.33 -2.63
N GLU A 129 -3.33 17.21 -2.71
CA GLU A 129 -2.95 17.94 -3.92
C GLU A 129 -1.78 17.21 -4.59
N ILE A 130 -1.83 16.99 -5.90
CA ILE A 130 -0.74 16.44 -6.69
C ILE A 130 0.19 17.60 -7.06
N LEU A 131 1.37 17.67 -6.43
CA LEU A 131 2.35 18.72 -6.71
C LEU A 131 3.20 18.44 -7.93
N GLY A 132 3.43 17.15 -8.22
CA GLY A 132 4.21 16.73 -9.38
C GLY A 132 4.09 15.23 -9.61
N MET A 133 4.34 14.84 -10.86
CA MET A 133 4.27 13.44 -11.27
C MET A 133 5.24 13.19 -12.43
N ASP A 134 6.05 12.14 -12.28
CA ASP A 134 6.89 11.62 -13.36
C ASP A 134 6.44 10.21 -13.72
N ARG A 135 5.82 10.07 -14.89
CA ARG A 135 5.35 8.77 -15.40
C ARG A 135 6.48 7.84 -15.81
N ARG A 136 7.64 8.37 -16.15
CA ARG A 136 8.79 7.57 -16.60
C ARG A 136 9.42 6.81 -15.43
N THR A 137 9.52 7.45 -14.27
CA THR A 137 10.04 6.85 -13.04
C THR A 137 8.92 6.28 -12.16
N ASP A 138 7.66 6.48 -12.54
CA ASP A 138 6.46 6.09 -11.79
C ASP A 138 6.43 6.68 -10.37
N VAL A 139 6.79 7.96 -10.22
CA VAL A 139 6.81 8.67 -8.94
C VAL A 139 5.84 9.85 -8.99
N ALA A 140 5.06 10.04 -7.93
CA ALA A 140 4.24 11.21 -7.70
C ALA A 140 4.48 11.80 -6.31
N LEU A 141 4.49 13.14 -6.23
CA LEU A 141 4.57 13.91 -5.00
C LEU A 141 3.21 14.50 -4.67
N LEU A 142 2.72 14.17 -3.49
CA LEU A 142 1.44 14.65 -2.96
C LEU A 142 1.66 15.57 -1.77
N LYS A 143 0.67 16.45 -1.54
CA LYS A 143 0.60 17.34 -0.37
C LYS A 143 -0.75 17.21 0.32
N ILE A 144 -0.73 16.97 1.62
CA ILE A 144 -1.90 17.04 2.49
C ILE A 144 -1.77 18.20 3.50
N LYS A 145 -2.90 18.73 3.95
CA LYS A 145 -2.95 19.79 4.96
C LYS A 145 -2.91 19.20 6.37
N ALA A 146 -1.75 18.63 6.75
CA ALA A 146 -1.50 18.08 8.07
C ALA A 146 -0.13 18.52 8.59
N LYS A 147 0.07 18.46 9.92
CA LYS A 147 1.31 18.82 10.60
C LYS A 147 1.68 17.75 11.62
N ASN A 148 2.96 17.75 12.02
CA ASN A 148 3.50 16.85 13.03
C ASN A 148 3.28 15.36 12.68
N LEU A 149 3.39 15.02 11.39
CA LEU A 149 3.29 13.65 10.92
C LEU A 149 4.61 12.91 11.14
N PRO A 150 4.57 11.61 11.47
CA PRO A 150 5.75 10.76 11.42
C PRO A 150 6.24 10.66 9.96
N LYS A 151 7.55 10.69 9.76
CA LYS A 151 8.15 10.65 8.43
C LYS A 151 9.18 9.54 8.32
N VAL A 152 9.37 9.03 7.10
CA VAL A 152 10.45 8.07 6.81
C VAL A 152 11.80 8.79 6.79
N GLU A 153 12.86 8.05 7.06
CA GLU A 153 14.24 8.45 6.82
C GLU A 153 14.70 7.86 5.50
N LEU A 154 15.18 8.70 4.59
CA LEU A 154 15.70 8.24 3.32
C LEU A 154 17.08 7.62 3.53
N GLY A 155 17.21 6.35 3.15
CA GLY A 155 18.46 5.62 3.23
C GLY A 155 19.45 5.99 2.11
N ASN A 156 20.68 5.48 2.23
CA ASN A 156 21.68 5.58 1.17
C ASN A 156 21.74 4.26 0.39
N PRO A 157 21.36 4.24 -0.91
CA PRO A 157 21.36 3.03 -1.72
C PRO A 157 22.76 2.44 -1.92
N GLU A 158 23.82 3.25 -1.86
CA GLU A 158 25.22 2.76 -2.00
C GLU A 158 25.68 1.85 -0.86
N LYS A 159 24.98 1.91 0.29
CA LYS A 159 25.29 1.08 1.47
C LYS A 159 24.59 -0.27 1.46
N ILE A 160 23.68 -0.50 0.53
CA ILE A 160 22.93 -1.75 0.44
C ILE A 160 23.87 -2.86 -0.05
N LYS A 161 23.75 -4.06 0.56
CA LYS A 161 24.55 -5.24 0.21
C LYS A 161 23.64 -6.39 -0.20
N VAL A 162 24.08 -7.21 -1.14
CA VAL A 162 23.46 -8.49 -1.47
C VAL A 162 23.44 -9.38 -0.23
N GLY A 163 22.31 -10.06 -0.01
CA GLY A 163 22.06 -10.87 1.19
C GLY A 163 21.51 -10.10 2.39
N GLN A 164 21.45 -8.77 2.33
CA GLN A 164 20.85 -7.97 3.41
C GLN A 164 19.35 -8.15 3.46
N TRP A 165 18.78 -8.21 4.68
CA TRP A 165 17.34 -8.22 4.90
C TRP A 165 16.71 -6.91 4.45
N VAL A 166 15.56 -7.02 3.80
CA VAL A 166 14.71 -5.89 3.40
C VAL A 166 13.25 -6.20 3.71
N ALA A 167 12.49 -5.16 3.99
CA ALA A 167 11.05 -5.27 4.20
C ALA A 167 10.31 -4.27 3.32
N ALA A 168 9.19 -4.68 2.76
CA ALA A 168 8.25 -3.78 2.10
C ALA A 168 7.00 -3.63 2.97
N ILE A 169 6.62 -2.38 3.24
CA ILE A 169 5.43 -2.05 4.03
C ILE A 169 4.47 -1.27 3.14
N GLY A 170 3.21 -1.68 3.12
CA GLY A 170 2.15 -1.04 2.35
C GLY A 170 0.81 -1.07 3.08
N SER A 171 -0.15 -0.30 2.56
CA SER A 171 -1.55 -0.28 3.02
C SER A 171 -2.49 -0.42 1.81
N PRO A 172 -2.46 -1.57 1.09
CA PRO A 172 -3.04 -1.69 -0.25
C PRO A 172 -4.56 -1.57 -0.30
N PHE A 173 -5.28 -1.84 0.78
CA PHE A 173 -6.76 -1.83 0.78
C PHE A 173 -7.37 -0.87 1.80
N GLY A 174 -6.59 0.10 2.31
CA GLY A 174 -7.05 1.04 3.34
C GLY A 174 -7.35 0.39 4.69
N LEU A 175 -6.95 -0.88 4.83
CA LEU A 175 -6.98 -1.67 6.05
C LEU A 175 -5.68 -1.46 6.84
N GLU A 176 -5.31 -2.42 7.65
CA GLU A 176 -4.05 -2.40 8.38
C GLU A 176 -2.85 -2.53 7.44
N ASN A 177 -1.69 -2.03 7.89
CA ASN A 177 -0.45 -2.15 7.14
C ASN A 177 -0.08 -3.62 6.94
N THR A 178 0.32 -3.96 5.73
CA THR A 178 0.89 -5.25 5.40
C THR A 178 2.40 -5.14 5.26
N MET A 179 3.12 -6.13 5.78
CA MET A 179 4.57 -6.21 5.64
C MET A 179 4.96 -7.52 4.96
N THR A 180 5.89 -7.42 4.02
CA THR A 180 6.58 -8.57 3.44
C THR A 180 8.08 -8.42 3.63
N VAL A 181 8.78 -9.53 3.86
CA VAL A 181 10.20 -9.55 4.15
C VAL A 181 10.93 -10.42 3.14
N GLY A 182 12.12 -10.00 2.78
CA GLY A 182 12.98 -10.72 1.85
C GLY A 182 14.45 -10.32 2.03
N VAL A 183 15.26 -10.73 1.06
CA VAL A 183 16.67 -10.35 1.02
C VAL A 183 17.02 -9.73 -0.34
N VAL A 184 18.01 -8.86 -0.35
CA VAL A 184 18.56 -8.32 -1.58
C VAL A 184 19.28 -9.44 -2.34
N LEU A 185 18.74 -9.85 -3.49
CA LEU A 185 19.32 -10.93 -4.29
C LEU A 185 20.47 -10.44 -5.17
N SER A 186 20.34 -9.24 -5.74
CA SER A 186 21.39 -8.62 -6.55
C SER A 186 21.25 -7.11 -6.54
N LEU A 187 22.33 -6.41 -6.83
CA LEU A 187 22.36 -4.98 -7.07
C LEU A 187 22.80 -4.78 -8.53
N ILE A 188 21.85 -4.36 -9.36
CA ILE A 188 22.15 -3.99 -10.75
C ILE A 188 22.27 -2.47 -10.76
N HIS A 189 23.46 -1.98 -11.03
CA HIS A 189 23.64 -0.57 -11.34
C HIS A 189 23.13 -0.31 -12.75
N ILE A 190 22.01 0.37 -12.82
CA ILE A 190 21.43 0.85 -14.08
C ILE A 190 21.98 2.23 -14.38
#